data_e3f3cb8495593567104e013430cb20b5
#
_entry.id   e3f3cb8495593567104e013430cb20b5
#
_cell.length_a   1.000
_cell.length_b   1.000
_cell.length_c   1.000
_cell.angle_alpha   90.00
_cell.angle_beta   90.00
_cell.angle_gamma   90.00
#
_symmetry.space_group_name_H-M   'P 1'
#
loop_
_entity.id
_entity.type
_entity.pdbx_description
1 polymer ?
#
loop_
_entity_poly.entity_id
_entity_poly.type
_entity_poly.pdbx_seq_one_letter_code
_entity_poly.pdbx_strand_id
1 'polypeptide(L)'
;MQTNLKPNSCLAKAGTLFFDYLVIFAGAVLYGISVAMFTSPNNVAPGGLTGVATMLNYMFSLPIGIMIFVMNIPLFIWGFIENGKGFLTRTLVATALVSVMIDVLTPILPAYTGDTILAAGFGGVLNGLGLGLIFYRGGSTGGTDIIALNLHKHFPFISTGTIILVSDILVLLMVFFVYHSIENVLYALLVIFISIKVIDAVSYGTSRGNGKLMFVVTDNYKEVSMDIMKNLKRGVTSVSYTHLTLP
;
A
#
# COMPACT_ATOMS: atom_id res chain seq x y z
N MET A 1 25.69 -9.61 27.14
CA MET A 1 24.92 -8.80 28.10
C MET A 1 24.23 -7.68 27.32
N GLN A 2 23.06 -7.97 26.75
CA GLN A 2 22.26 -6.98 26.02
C GLN A 2 21.04 -6.68 26.89
N THR A 3 21.02 -5.47 27.39
CA THR A 3 19.90 -4.93 28.17
C THR A 3 18.67 -4.79 27.27
N ASN A 4 17.68 -5.65 27.49
CA ASN A 4 16.33 -5.52 26.98
C ASN A 4 15.69 -4.24 27.55
N LEU A 5 15.93 -3.11 26.92
CA LEU A 5 15.12 -1.91 27.14
C LEU A 5 13.80 -2.07 26.41
N LYS A 6 12.83 -2.72 27.04
CA LYS A 6 11.41 -2.53 26.71
C LYS A 6 11.09 -1.07 27.06
N PRO A 7 10.62 -0.24 26.12
CA PRO A 7 10.13 1.08 26.46
C PRO A 7 8.78 0.92 27.16
N ASN A 8 8.82 0.82 28.50
CA ASN A 8 7.64 0.70 29.38
C ASN A 8 7.13 2.08 29.82
N SER A 9 7.20 3.10 29.00
CA SER A 9 6.53 4.35 29.29
C SER A 9 5.33 4.52 28.35
N CYS A 10 4.15 4.74 28.94
CA CYS A 10 2.91 5.05 28.21
C CYS A 10 3.11 6.25 27.26
N LEU A 11 3.97 7.18 27.64
CA LEU A 11 4.42 8.35 26.85
C LEU A 11 5.16 7.97 25.57
N ALA A 12 6.03 6.96 25.58
CA ALA A 12 6.73 6.52 24.37
C ALA A 12 5.77 5.85 23.37
N LYS A 13 4.79 5.08 23.86
CA LYS A 13 3.73 4.50 23.02
C LYS A 13 2.80 5.57 22.44
N ALA A 14 2.44 6.58 23.21
CA ALA A 14 1.62 7.69 22.73
C ALA A 14 2.37 8.52 21.67
N GLY A 15 3.66 8.77 21.84
CA GLY A 15 4.49 9.47 20.86
C GLY A 15 4.62 8.73 19.53
N THR A 16 4.81 7.40 19.56
CA THR A 16 4.86 6.60 18.34
C THR A 16 3.50 6.57 17.63
N LEU A 17 2.41 6.48 18.40
CA LEU A 17 1.06 6.49 17.83
C LEU A 17 0.74 7.82 17.16
N PHE A 18 1.09 8.95 17.80
CA PHE A 18 0.91 10.28 17.23
C PHE A 18 1.68 10.45 15.92
N PHE A 19 2.94 9.99 15.89
CA PHE A 19 3.75 10.03 14.69
C PHE A 19 3.19 9.16 13.56
N ASP A 20 2.65 7.98 13.89
CA ASP A 20 2.00 7.09 12.91
C ASP A 20 0.82 7.81 12.22
N TYR A 21 -0.06 8.44 13.00
CA TYR A 21 -1.21 9.17 12.43
C TYR A 21 -0.81 10.43 11.67
N LEU A 22 0.26 11.10 12.08
CA LEU A 22 0.79 12.25 11.32
C LEU A 22 1.30 11.85 9.95
N VAL A 23 1.99 10.71 9.85
CA VAL A 23 2.45 10.18 8.56
C VAL A 23 1.26 9.71 7.70
N ILE A 24 0.25 9.08 8.30
CA ILE A 24 -0.99 8.71 7.60
C ILE A 24 -1.70 9.95 7.06
N PHE A 25 -1.78 11.03 7.85
CA PHE A 25 -2.35 12.29 7.42
C PHE A 25 -1.59 12.90 6.23
N ALA A 26 -0.26 12.97 6.32
CA ALA A 26 0.57 13.44 5.21
C ALA A 26 0.35 12.59 3.93
N GLY A 27 0.26 11.27 4.08
CA GLY A 27 -0.06 10.36 2.99
C GLY A 27 -1.45 10.63 2.39
N ALA A 28 -2.45 10.87 3.22
CA ALA A 28 -3.81 11.18 2.78
C ALA A 28 -3.88 12.51 2.01
N VAL A 29 -3.12 13.54 2.44
CA VAL A 29 -3.02 14.82 1.73
C VAL A 29 -2.39 14.63 0.35
N LEU A 30 -1.24 13.94 0.25
CA LEU A 30 -0.58 13.67 -1.03
C LEU A 30 -1.49 12.89 -2.00
N TYR A 31 -2.17 11.88 -1.48
CA TYR A 31 -3.14 11.12 -2.25
C TYR A 31 -4.31 11.98 -2.72
N GLY A 32 -4.87 12.80 -1.83
CA GLY A 32 -5.95 13.75 -2.15
C GLY A 32 -5.56 14.74 -3.23
N ILE A 33 -4.33 15.30 -3.17
CA ILE A 33 -3.78 16.17 -4.22
C ILE A 33 -3.69 15.41 -5.55
N SER A 34 -3.20 14.18 -5.55
CA SER A 34 -3.12 13.35 -6.76
C SER A 34 -4.49 13.23 -7.43
N VAL A 35 -5.52 12.88 -6.66
CA VAL A 35 -6.86 12.66 -7.20
C VAL A 35 -7.51 13.97 -7.62
N ALA A 36 -7.50 14.97 -6.75
CA ALA A 36 -8.19 16.24 -6.98
C ALA A 36 -7.59 17.07 -8.13
N MET A 37 -6.27 17.09 -8.26
CA MET A 37 -5.56 17.97 -9.20
C MET A 37 -5.22 17.26 -10.51
N PHE A 38 -4.83 15.98 -10.48
CA PHE A 38 -4.25 15.32 -11.65
C PHE A 38 -5.15 14.24 -12.25
N THR A 39 -5.65 13.28 -11.47
CA THR A 39 -6.30 12.10 -12.05
C THR A 39 -7.77 12.35 -12.37
N SER A 40 -8.57 12.85 -11.43
CA SER A 40 -10.00 13.07 -11.63
C SER A 40 -10.32 14.06 -12.78
N PRO A 41 -9.69 15.25 -12.86
CA PRO A 41 -10.00 16.21 -13.93
C PRO A 41 -9.62 15.73 -15.33
N ASN A 42 -8.67 14.79 -15.42
CA ASN A 42 -8.20 14.24 -16.69
C ASN A 42 -8.89 12.90 -17.05
N ASN A 43 -9.92 12.50 -16.33
CA ASN A 43 -10.65 11.23 -16.52
C ASN A 43 -9.73 10.00 -16.43
N VAL A 44 -8.70 10.09 -15.60
CA VAL A 44 -7.74 9.01 -15.37
C VAL A 44 -8.09 8.32 -14.05
N ALA A 45 -8.41 7.04 -14.09
CA ALA A 45 -8.71 6.26 -12.89
C ALA A 45 -7.40 5.82 -12.20
N PRO A 46 -7.19 6.15 -10.91
CA PRO A 46 -5.95 5.81 -10.21
C PRO A 46 -5.82 4.34 -9.81
N GLY A 47 -6.76 3.48 -10.23
CA GLY A 47 -6.83 2.08 -9.84
C GLY A 47 -7.68 1.81 -8.60
N GLY A 48 -7.92 0.54 -8.30
CA GLY A 48 -8.65 0.11 -7.12
C GLY A 48 -10.08 0.68 -6.99
N LEU A 49 -10.58 0.70 -5.78
CA LEU A 49 -11.90 1.27 -5.47
C LEU A 49 -11.97 2.78 -5.74
N THR A 50 -10.85 3.49 -5.61
CA THR A 50 -10.79 4.92 -5.96
C THR A 50 -11.01 5.12 -7.44
N GLY A 51 -10.51 4.22 -8.30
CA GLY A 51 -10.79 4.24 -9.73
C GLY A 51 -12.29 4.08 -10.02
N VAL A 52 -12.95 3.14 -9.34
CA VAL A 52 -14.40 2.98 -9.45
C VAL A 52 -15.16 4.22 -8.98
N ALA A 53 -14.75 4.80 -7.83
CA ALA A 53 -15.36 6.03 -7.32
C ALA A 53 -15.17 7.22 -8.27
N THR A 54 -14.01 7.34 -8.93
CA THR A 54 -13.75 8.38 -9.94
C THR A 54 -14.65 8.19 -11.18
N MET A 55 -14.87 6.95 -11.62
CA MET A 55 -15.81 6.67 -12.71
C MET A 55 -17.26 7.00 -12.32
N LEU A 56 -17.68 6.68 -11.11
CA LEU A 56 -19.00 7.06 -10.60
C LEU A 56 -19.16 8.58 -10.47
N ASN A 57 -18.10 9.28 -10.09
CA ASN A 57 -18.11 10.75 -10.09
C ASN A 57 -18.32 11.29 -11.51
N TYR A 58 -17.62 10.74 -12.51
CA TYR A 58 -17.78 11.12 -13.91
C TYR A 58 -19.22 10.90 -14.42
N MET A 59 -19.84 9.76 -14.06
CA MET A 59 -21.19 9.41 -14.53
C MET A 59 -22.31 10.16 -13.79
N PHE A 60 -22.15 10.36 -12.49
CA PHE A 60 -23.25 10.81 -11.60
C PHE A 60 -22.91 12.10 -10.82
N SER A 61 -21.70 12.66 -10.99
CA SER A 61 -21.22 13.86 -10.26
C SER A 61 -21.24 13.68 -8.74
N LEU A 62 -21.08 12.45 -8.24
CA LEU A 62 -21.07 12.15 -6.80
C LEU A 62 -19.68 12.46 -6.21
N PRO A 63 -19.59 12.92 -4.94
CA PRO A 63 -18.30 13.17 -4.28
C PRO A 63 -17.46 11.89 -4.20
N ILE A 64 -16.22 11.95 -4.68
CA ILE A 64 -15.32 10.78 -4.78
C ILE A 64 -15.02 10.20 -3.40
N GLY A 65 -14.72 11.06 -2.42
CA GLY A 65 -14.36 10.62 -1.08
C GLY A 65 -15.50 9.90 -0.37
N ILE A 66 -16.73 10.44 -0.46
CA ILE A 66 -17.91 9.78 0.10
C ILE A 66 -18.11 8.40 -0.52
N MET A 67 -17.98 8.30 -1.84
CA MET A 67 -18.11 7.02 -2.55
C MET A 67 -17.06 6.01 -2.10
N ILE A 68 -15.80 6.42 -1.97
CA ILE A 68 -14.72 5.56 -1.45
C ILE A 68 -15.10 5.04 -0.07
N PHE A 69 -15.53 5.93 0.83
CA PHE A 69 -15.85 5.53 2.21
C PHE A 69 -16.99 4.52 2.27
N VAL A 70 -18.10 4.81 1.57
CA VAL A 70 -19.28 3.94 1.54
C VAL A 70 -18.98 2.57 0.95
N MET A 71 -18.28 2.53 -0.18
CA MET A 71 -17.92 1.29 -0.84
C MET A 71 -16.93 0.43 -0.01
N ASN A 72 -16.20 1.05 0.89
CA ASN A 72 -15.29 0.34 1.79
C ASN A 72 -15.98 -0.29 3.01
N ILE A 73 -17.23 0.05 3.34
CA ILE A 73 -17.92 -0.49 4.52
C ILE A 73 -17.88 -2.03 4.56
N PRO A 74 -18.28 -2.77 3.51
CA PRO A 74 -18.23 -4.22 3.52
C PRO A 74 -16.80 -4.77 3.65
N LEU A 75 -15.81 -4.08 3.06
CA LEU A 75 -14.41 -4.47 3.14
C LEU A 75 -13.81 -4.24 4.54
N PHE A 76 -14.25 -3.21 5.24
CA PHE A 76 -13.87 -2.99 6.64
C PHE A 76 -14.37 -4.10 7.56
N ILE A 77 -15.60 -4.58 7.34
CA ILE A 77 -16.16 -5.70 8.10
C ILE A 77 -15.31 -6.95 7.87
N TRP A 78 -15.01 -7.26 6.62
CA TRP A 78 -14.15 -8.40 6.28
C TRP A 78 -12.72 -8.23 6.81
N GLY A 79 -12.11 -7.07 6.61
CA GLY A 79 -10.78 -6.75 7.13
C GLY A 79 -10.68 -6.83 8.67
N PHE A 80 -11.76 -6.46 9.37
CA PHE A 80 -11.83 -6.60 10.83
C PHE A 80 -11.81 -8.06 11.28
N ILE A 81 -12.59 -8.91 10.63
CA ILE A 81 -12.67 -10.34 10.95
C ILE A 81 -11.29 -10.99 10.76
N GLU A 82 -10.60 -10.66 9.67
CA GLU A 82 -9.33 -11.29 9.30
C GLU A 82 -8.09 -10.72 10.01
N ASN A 83 -8.03 -9.40 10.22
CA ASN A 83 -6.81 -8.71 10.66
C ASN A 83 -6.92 -8.09 12.07
N GLY A 84 -8.13 -8.10 12.64
CA GLY A 84 -8.38 -7.62 14.00
C GLY A 84 -8.44 -6.10 14.14
N LYS A 85 -8.62 -5.64 15.41
CA LYS A 85 -8.92 -4.23 15.74
C LYS A 85 -7.81 -3.25 15.35
N GLY A 86 -6.53 -3.62 15.51
CA GLY A 86 -5.41 -2.70 15.27
C GLY A 86 -5.22 -2.31 13.80
N PHE A 87 -5.47 -3.24 12.88
CA PHE A 87 -5.47 -2.97 11.45
C PHE A 87 -6.69 -2.12 11.06
N LEU A 88 -7.87 -2.49 11.56
CA LEU A 88 -9.10 -1.78 11.23
C LEU A 88 -9.05 -0.31 11.64
N THR A 89 -8.59 0.02 12.85
CA THR A 89 -8.54 1.42 13.32
C THR A 89 -7.65 2.29 12.45
N ARG A 90 -6.46 1.80 12.07
CA ARG A 90 -5.56 2.54 11.18
C ARG A 90 -6.14 2.70 9.78
N THR A 91 -6.75 1.65 9.25
CA THR A 91 -7.37 1.65 7.93
C THR A 91 -8.61 2.56 7.89
N LEU A 92 -9.47 2.52 8.91
CA LEU A 92 -10.62 3.44 9.00
C LEU A 92 -10.18 4.90 9.03
N VAL A 93 -9.19 5.22 9.86
CA VAL A 93 -8.67 6.60 9.95
C VAL A 93 -8.02 7.01 8.62
N ALA A 94 -7.21 6.14 8.01
CA ALA A 94 -6.57 6.44 6.74
C ALA A 94 -7.59 6.67 5.63
N THR A 95 -8.59 5.77 5.48
CA THR A 95 -9.64 5.90 4.47
C THR A 95 -10.51 7.14 4.72
N ALA A 96 -10.88 7.43 5.97
CA ALA A 96 -11.63 8.63 6.29
C ALA A 96 -10.84 9.91 5.94
N LEU A 97 -9.55 9.96 6.29
CA LEU A 97 -8.69 11.09 5.95
C LEU A 97 -8.53 11.25 4.44
N VAL A 98 -8.29 10.16 3.71
CA VAL A 98 -8.19 10.19 2.24
C VAL A 98 -9.49 10.69 1.62
N SER A 99 -10.65 10.16 2.06
CA SER A 99 -11.96 10.56 1.57
C SER A 99 -12.22 12.05 1.78
N VAL A 100 -11.97 12.54 3.01
CA VAL A 100 -12.14 13.95 3.35
C VAL A 100 -11.16 14.83 2.55
N MET A 101 -9.88 14.42 2.43
CA MET A 101 -8.90 15.20 1.70
C MET A 101 -9.26 15.31 0.21
N ILE A 102 -9.72 14.24 -0.43
CA ILE A 102 -10.17 14.31 -1.83
C ILE A 102 -11.30 15.31 -1.98
N ASP A 103 -12.37 15.18 -1.18
CA ASP A 103 -13.57 16.02 -1.33
C ASP A 103 -13.31 17.48 -0.94
N VAL A 104 -12.44 17.76 0.03
CA VAL A 104 -12.04 19.11 0.44
C VAL A 104 -11.11 19.75 -0.58
N LEU A 105 -10.14 19.00 -1.09
CA LEU A 105 -9.12 19.55 -2.00
C LEU A 105 -9.65 19.75 -3.42
N THR A 106 -10.63 18.95 -3.86
CA THR A 106 -11.22 19.06 -5.21
C THR A 106 -11.74 20.48 -5.55
N PRO A 107 -12.50 21.17 -4.68
CA PRO A 107 -12.95 22.53 -4.97
C PRO A 107 -11.86 23.61 -4.73
N ILE A 108 -10.78 23.30 -4.01
CA ILE A 108 -9.76 24.28 -3.60
C ILE A 108 -8.61 24.30 -4.60
N LEU A 109 -8.17 23.15 -5.08
CA LEU A 109 -7.00 23.03 -5.94
C LEU A 109 -7.39 23.28 -7.41
N PRO A 110 -6.52 24.00 -8.16
CA PRO A 110 -6.71 24.14 -9.59
C PRO A 110 -6.51 22.79 -10.27
N ALA A 111 -7.46 22.40 -11.12
CA ALA A 111 -7.35 21.22 -11.96
C ALA A 111 -6.19 21.39 -12.95
N TYR A 112 -5.32 20.41 -13.06
CA TYR A 112 -4.31 20.39 -14.11
C TYR A 112 -4.95 19.93 -15.42
N THR A 113 -5.03 20.83 -16.38
CA THR A 113 -5.66 20.61 -17.69
C THR A 113 -4.65 20.60 -18.84
N GLY A 114 -3.38 20.34 -18.53
CA GLY A 114 -2.30 20.23 -19.52
C GLY A 114 -2.22 18.84 -20.14
N ASP A 115 -0.99 18.42 -20.42
CA ASP A 115 -0.71 17.11 -21.01
C ASP A 115 -1.15 15.96 -20.08
N THR A 116 -2.03 15.08 -20.57
CA THR A 116 -2.57 13.95 -19.77
C THR A 116 -1.47 12.96 -19.37
N ILE A 117 -0.39 12.83 -20.16
CA ILE A 117 0.79 12.04 -19.80
C ILE A 117 1.45 12.60 -18.54
N LEU A 118 1.63 13.93 -18.46
CA LEU A 118 2.19 14.57 -17.27
C LEU A 118 1.24 14.44 -16.08
N ALA A 119 -0.06 14.61 -16.30
CA ALA A 119 -1.08 14.37 -15.27
C ALA A 119 -0.99 12.94 -14.72
N ALA A 120 -0.90 11.93 -15.59
CA ALA A 120 -0.74 10.55 -15.21
C ALA A 120 0.59 10.27 -14.48
N GLY A 121 1.68 10.88 -14.96
CA GLY A 121 3.01 10.74 -14.34
C GLY A 121 3.07 11.32 -12.94
N PHE A 122 2.77 12.60 -12.77
CA PHE A 122 2.78 13.27 -11.45
C PHE A 122 1.68 12.74 -10.54
N GLY A 123 0.48 12.48 -11.09
CA GLY A 123 -0.60 11.83 -10.38
C GLY A 123 -0.17 10.47 -9.82
N GLY A 124 0.47 9.63 -10.65
CA GLY A 124 0.99 8.32 -10.22
C GLY A 124 2.06 8.42 -9.14
N VAL A 125 2.97 9.38 -9.21
CA VAL A 125 4.00 9.60 -8.18
C VAL A 125 3.36 10.03 -6.86
N LEU A 126 2.48 11.03 -6.86
CA LEU A 126 1.81 11.51 -5.66
C LEU A 126 0.88 10.45 -5.05
N ASN A 127 0.17 9.71 -5.89
CA ASN A 127 -0.65 8.57 -5.48
C ASN A 127 0.22 7.52 -4.77
N GLY A 128 1.32 7.11 -5.41
CA GLY A 128 2.24 6.13 -4.86
C GLY A 128 2.92 6.58 -3.57
N LEU A 129 3.31 7.85 -3.45
CA LEU A 129 3.85 8.42 -2.21
C LEU A 129 2.80 8.41 -1.10
N GLY A 130 1.57 8.85 -1.39
CA GLY A 130 0.47 8.87 -0.43
C GLY A 130 0.15 7.48 0.10
N LEU A 131 -0.08 6.51 -0.79
CA LEU A 131 -0.34 5.12 -0.43
C LEU A 131 0.85 4.47 0.28
N GLY A 132 2.07 4.70 -0.22
CA GLY A 132 3.29 4.16 0.37
C GLY A 132 3.48 4.58 1.82
N LEU A 133 3.23 5.86 2.15
CA LEU A 133 3.29 6.36 3.53
C LEU A 133 2.24 5.72 4.43
N ILE A 134 1.01 5.55 3.93
CA ILE A 134 -0.08 4.90 4.67
C ILE A 134 0.27 3.43 4.94
N PHE A 135 0.74 2.69 3.94
CA PHE A 135 1.13 1.28 4.07
C PHE A 135 2.35 1.10 4.97
N TYR A 136 3.32 2.01 4.91
CA TYR A 136 4.49 2.00 5.79
C TYR A 136 4.11 2.03 7.28
N ARG A 137 2.97 2.65 7.62
CA ARG A 137 2.42 2.68 8.99
C ARG A 137 1.41 1.58 9.28
N GLY A 138 1.27 0.60 8.38
CA GLY A 138 0.38 -0.55 8.55
C GLY A 138 -1.10 -0.18 8.49
N GLY A 139 -1.44 0.90 7.81
CA GLY A 139 -2.79 1.24 7.38
C GLY A 139 -3.03 0.78 5.94
N SER A 140 -4.26 0.96 5.48
CA SER A 140 -4.67 0.79 4.08
C SER A 140 -5.68 1.90 3.75
N THR A 141 -5.83 2.23 2.48
CA THR A 141 -6.89 3.15 2.03
C THR A 141 -8.22 2.43 1.83
N GLY A 142 -8.27 1.16 2.22
CA GLY A 142 -9.41 0.32 1.90
C GLY A 142 -9.29 -0.25 0.48
N GLY A 143 -10.42 -0.62 -0.11
CA GLY A 143 -10.46 -1.06 -1.49
C GLY A 143 -9.81 -2.42 -1.74
N THR A 144 -9.24 -2.54 -2.93
CA THR A 144 -8.57 -3.76 -3.40
C THR A 144 -7.41 -4.20 -2.51
N ASP A 145 -6.82 -3.27 -1.75
CA ASP A 145 -5.73 -3.56 -0.81
C ASP A 145 -6.17 -4.50 0.32
N ILE A 146 -7.37 -4.27 0.90
CA ILE A 146 -7.93 -5.17 1.94
C ILE A 146 -8.21 -6.54 1.34
N ILE A 147 -8.75 -6.57 0.11
CA ILE A 147 -9.00 -7.81 -0.62
C ILE A 147 -7.69 -8.55 -0.80
N ALA A 148 -6.64 -7.87 -1.25
CA ALA A 148 -5.33 -8.46 -1.50
C ALA A 148 -4.68 -9.00 -0.22
N LEU A 149 -4.73 -8.25 0.88
CA LEU A 149 -4.19 -8.68 2.16
C LEU A 149 -4.92 -9.90 2.71
N ASN A 150 -6.25 -9.92 2.65
CA ASN A 150 -7.05 -11.02 3.13
C ASN A 150 -6.87 -12.27 2.26
N LEU A 151 -6.87 -12.09 0.93
CA LEU A 151 -6.72 -13.21 0.00
C LEU A 151 -5.32 -13.83 0.09
N HIS A 152 -4.27 -13.01 0.27
CA HIS A 152 -2.92 -13.51 0.47
C HIS A 152 -2.77 -14.39 1.72
N LYS A 153 -3.55 -14.16 2.79
CA LYS A 153 -3.57 -15.03 3.95
C LYS A 153 -4.08 -16.43 3.64
N HIS A 154 -5.11 -16.52 2.77
CA HIS A 154 -5.71 -17.79 2.36
C HIS A 154 -4.90 -18.47 1.25
N PHE A 155 -4.25 -17.68 0.40
CA PHE A 155 -3.44 -18.13 -0.73
C PHE A 155 -2.01 -17.56 -0.68
N PRO A 156 -1.16 -18.04 0.24
CA PRO A 156 0.19 -17.49 0.46
C PRO A 156 1.12 -17.61 -0.75
N PHE A 157 0.79 -18.50 -1.69
CA PHE A 157 1.54 -18.70 -2.92
C PHE A 157 1.30 -17.59 -3.98
N ILE A 158 0.24 -16.78 -3.82
CA ILE A 158 -0.02 -15.63 -4.69
C ILE A 158 0.47 -14.37 -3.98
N SER A 159 1.34 -13.60 -4.62
CA SER A 159 1.82 -12.35 -4.04
C SER A 159 0.70 -11.31 -3.91
N THR A 160 0.75 -10.49 -2.87
CA THR A 160 -0.21 -9.39 -2.66
C THR A 160 -0.26 -8.47 -3.88
N GLY A 161 0.90 -8.17 -4.49
CA GLY A 161 0.99 -7.36 -5.69
C GLY A 161 0.26 -7.97 -6.90
N THR A 162 0.31 -9.30 -7.06
CA THR A 162 -0.43 -10.00 -8.13
C THR A 162 -1.94 -9.85 -7.94
N ILE A 163 -2.43 -9.95 -6.70
CA ILE A 163 -3.87 -9.81 -6.41
C ILE A 163 -4.33 -8.37 -6.68
N ILE A 164 -3.55 -7.37 -6.27
CA ILE A 164 -3.82 -5.96 -6.57
C ILE A 164 -3.86 -5.75 -8.08
N LEU A 165 -2.85 -6.25 -8.81
CA LEU A 165 -2.77 -6.13 -10.26
C LEU A 165 -4.01 -6.72 -10.96
N VAL A 166 -4.45 -7.93 -10.56
CA VAL A 166 -5.65 -8.56 -11.12
C VAL A 166 -6.90 -7.72 -10.82
N SER A 167 -7.03 -7.20 -9.61
CA SER A 167 -8.14 -6.32 -9.23
C SER A 167 -8.13 -5.02 -10.05
N ASP A 168 -6.95 -4.44 -10.28
CA ASP A 168 -6.81 -3.21 -11.06
C ASP A 168 -7.10 -3.44 -12.56
N ILE A 169 -6.77 -4.63 -13.11
CA ILE A 169 -7.16 -5.00 -14.47
C ILE A 169 -8.69 -5.01 -14.62
N LEU A 170 -9.43 -5.52 -13.63
CA LEU A 170 -10.89 -5.45 -13.65
C LEU A 170 -11.40 -4.01 -13.67
N VAL A 171 -10.77 -3.13 -12.88
CA VAL A 171 -11.09 -1.68 -12.89
C VAL A 171 -10.76 -1.07 -14.25
N LEU A 172 -9.63 -1.43 -14.86
CA LEU A 172 -9.25 -0.94 -16.19
C LEU A 172 -10.24 -1.35 -17.28
N LEU A 173 -10.81 -2.57 -17.20
CA LEU A 173 -11.89 -2.97 -18.10
C LEU A 173 -13.13 -2.08 -17.91
N MET A 174 -13.50 -1.76 -16.66
CA MET A 174 -14.60 -0.82 -16.40
C MET A 174 -14.28 0.59 -16.95
N VAL A 175 -13.05 1.07 -16.81
CA VAL A 175 -12.58 2.35 -17.37
C VAL A 175 -12.86 2.42 -18.87
N PHE A 176 -12.54 1.34 -19.61
CA PHE A 176 -12.79 1.27 -21.05
C PHE A 176 -14.28 1.41 -21.39
N PHE A 177 -15.15 0.71 -20.67
CA PHE A 177 -16.59 0.77 -20.93
C PHE A 177 -17.23 2.10 -20.51
N VAL A 178 -16.72 2.79 -19.49
CA VAL A 178 -17.28 4.04 -18.97
C VAL A 178 -16.81 5.24 -19.78
N TYR A 179 -15.51 5.33 -20.06
CA TYR A 179 -14.96 6.49 -20.79
C TYR A 179 -14.93 6.30 -22.31
N HIS A 180 -15.19 5.10 -22.82
CA HIS A 180 -15.13 4.75 -24.24
C HIS A 180 -13.83 5.19 -24.94
N SER A 181 -12.72 5.22 -24.20
CA SER A 181 -11.42 5.70 -24.67
C SER A 181 -10.31 4.73 -24.26
N ILE A 182 -9.58 4.24 -25.25
CA ILE A 182 -8.39 3.41 -25.03
C ILE A 182 -7.29 4.26 -24.38
N GLU A 183 -7.21 5.54 -24.71
CA GLU A 183 -6.21 6.45 -24.15
C GLU A 183 -6.36 6.57 -22.63
N ASN A 184 -7.59 6.69 -22.12
CA ASN A 184 -7.85 6.75 -20.67
C ASN A 184 -7.44 5.46 -19.96
N VAL A 185 -7.58 4.31 -20.61
CA VAL A 185 -7.09 3.01 -20.09
C VAL A 185 -5.56 2.99 -20.02
N LEU A 186 -4.89 3.49 -21.06
CA LEU A 186 -3.42 3.55 -21.09
C LEU A 186 -2.87 4.52 -20.04
N TYR A 187 -3.52 5.67 -19.86
CA TYR A 187 -3.13 6.61 -18.79
C TYR A 187 -3.38 6.05 -17.39
N ALA A 188 -4.51 5.36 -17.18
CA ALA A 188 -4.79 4.68 -15.92
C ALA A 188 -3.74 3.59 -15.63
N LEU A 189 -3.36 2.79 -16.63
CA LEU A 189 -2.30 1.79 -16.50
C LEU A 189 -0.95 2.44 -16.16
N LEU A 190 -0.63 3.59 -16.75
CA LEU A 190 0.58 4.34 -16.45
C LEU A 190 0.58 4.82 -14.98
N VAL A 191 -0.54 5.39 -14.49
CA VAL A 191 -0.69 5.80 -13.09
C VAL A 191 -0.48 4.63 -12.16
N ILE A 192 -1.14 3.49 -12.41
CA ILE A 192 -1.03 2.28 -11.59
C ILE A 192 0.42 1.78 -11.58
N PHE A 193 1.07 1.70 -12.74
CA PHE A 193 2.46 1.24 -12.84
C PHE A 193 3.43 2.13 -12.05
N ILE A 194 3.33 3.46 -12.20
CA ILE A 194 4.17 4.41 -11.47
C ILE A 194 3.89 4.32 -9.96
N SER A 195 2.60 4.29 -9.57
CA SER A 195 2.19 4.20 -8.17
C SER A 195 2.77 2.96 -7.49
N ILE A 196 2.68 1.79 -8.11
CA ILE A 196 3.23 0.55 -7.57
C ILE A 196 4.74 0.66 -7.34
N LYS A 197 5.48 1.22 -8.30
CA LYS A 197 6.93 1.43 -8.16
C LYS A 197 7.30 2.37 -7.02
N VAL A 198 6.52 3.44 -6.84
CA VAL A 198 6.73 4.40 -5.76
C VAL A 198 6.32 3.79 -4.41
N ILE A 199 5.20 3.06 -4.34
CA ILE A 199 4.77 2.33 -3.14
C ILE A 199 5.87 1.36 -2.69
N ASP A 200 6.42 0.58 -3.61
CA ASP A 200 7.50 -0.36 -3.31
C ASP A 200 8.74 0.38 -2.78
N ALA A 201 9.12 1.50 -3.39
CA ALA A 201 10.27 2.29 -2.96
C ALA A 201 10.07 2.88 -1.55
N VAL A 202 8.87 3.36 -1.23
CA VAL A 202 8.54 3.95 0.07
C VAL A 202 8.36 2.88 1.15
N SER A 203 7.65 1.78 0.83
CA SER A 203 7.28 0.75 1.81
C SER A 203 8.44 -0.16 2.16
N TYR A 204 9.28 -0.51 1.19
CA TYR A 204 10.37 -1.48 1.35
C TYR A 204 11.77 -0.85 1.28
N GLY A 205 11.85 0.44 0.95
CA GLY A 205 13.12 1.13 0.69
C GLY A 205 13.80 0.58 -0.57
N THR A 206 15.03 1.02 -0.79
CA THR A 206 15.88 0.53 -1.90
C THR A 206 16.38 -0.90 -1.71
N SER A 207 16.12 -1.52 -0.56
CA SER A 207 16.50 -2.90 -0.26
C SER A 207 15.51 -3.88 -0.87
N ARG A 208 15.70 -4.22 -2.13
CA ARG A 208 15.02 -5.32 -2.81
C ARG A 208 15.34 -6.63 -2.09
N GLY A 209 14.38 -7.13 -1.33
CA GLY A 209 14.42 -8.44 -0.71
C GLY A 209 14.72 -8.40 0.78
N ASN A 210 13.70 -8.64 1.60
CA ASN A 210 13.83 -8.84 3.05
C ASN A 210 14.46 -10.20 3.41
N GLY A 211 15.05 -10.89 2.46
CA GLY A 211 15.87 -12.08 2.71
C GLY A 211 17.24 -11.65 3.22
N LYS A 212 17.50 -11.80 4.52
CA LYS A 212 18.85 -11.68 5.07
C LYS A 212 19.51 -13.05 5.01
N LEU A 213 20.59 -13.16 4.24
CA LEU A 213 21.45 -14.32 4.26
C LEU A 213 22.48 -14.11 5.37
N MET A 214 22.50 -15.02 6.34
CA MET A 214 23.52 -15.04 7.38
C MET A 214 24.39 -16.27 7.20
N PHE A 215 25.70 -16.05 7.15
CA PHE A 215 26.68 -17.13 7.21
C PHE A 215 27.15 -17.26 8.66
N VAL A 216 27.04 -18.46 9.21
CA VAL A 216 27.54 -18.79 10.55
C VAL A 216 28.57 -19.90 10.38
N VAL A 217 29.81 -19.62 10.78
CA VAL A 217 30.88 -20.60 10.78
C VAL A 217 31.07 -21.07 12.22
N THR A 218 30.87 -22.36 12.49
CA THR A 218 30.96 -22.94 13.82
C THR A 218 31.21 -24.44 13.75
N ASP A 219 31.93 -24.95 14.74
CA ASP A 219 32.14 -26.38 14.90
C ASP A 219 30.89 -27.08 15.43
N ASN A 220 30.05 -26.36 16.18
CA ASN A 220 28.80 -26.88 16.76
C ASN A 220 27.58 -26.61 15.87
N TYR A 221 27.71 -26.81 14.55
CA TYR A 221 26.68 -26.47 13.58
C TYR A 221 25.32 -27.15 13.83
N LYS A 222 25.30 -28.36 14.40
CA LYS A 222 24.05 -29.09 14.69
C LYS A 222 23.23 -28.42 15.78
N GLU A 223 23.89 -27.99 16.87
CA GLU A 223 23.24 -27.33 17.99
C GLU A 223 22.73 -25.95 17.59
N VAL A 224 23.57 -25.17 16.91
CA VAL A 224 23.22 -23.84 16.41
C VAL A 224 22.08 -23.91 15.37
N SER A 225 22.08 -24.89 14.46
CA SER A 225 20.99 -25.06 13.50
C SER A 225 19.68 -25.46 14.15
N MET A 226 19.71 -26.34 15.15
CA MET A 226 18.51 -26.69 15.91
C MET A 226 17.96 -25.49 16.69
N ASP A 227 18.81 -24.69 17.28
CA ASP A 227 18.43 -23.48 18.03
C ASP A 227 17.80 -22.42 17.11
N ILE A 228 18.38 -22.21 15.92
CA ILE A 228 17.83 -21.30 14.90
C ILE A 228 16.44 -21.79 14.43
N MET A 229 16.31 -23.07 14.11
CA MET A 229 15.03 -23.64 13.68
C MET A 229 13.97 -23.57 14.77
N LYS A 230 14.33 -23.86 16.03
CA LYS A 230 13.40 -23.91 17.17
C LYS A 230 12.99 -22.51 17.64
N ASN A 231 13.96 -21.59 17.81
CA ASN A 231 13.74 -20.29 18.42
C ASN A 231 13.36 -19.21 17.39
N LEU A 232 13.95 -19.26 16.20
CA LEU A 232 13.71 -18.26 15.14
C LEU A 232 12.71 -18.74 14.07
N LYS A 233 12.34 -20.03 14.08
CA LYS A 233 11.44 -20.64 13.07
C LYS A 233 11.89 -20.35 11.63
N ARG A 234 13.19 -20.45 11.37
CA ARG A 234 13.81 -20.19 10.06
C ARG A 234 14.52 -21.43 9.55
N GLY A 235 14.49 -21.62 8.23
CA GLY A 235 15.26 -22.68 7.58
C GLY A 235 16.76 -22.45 7.70
N VAL A 236 17.53 -23.52 7.87
CA VAL A 236 18.99 -23.52 7.92
C VAL A 236 19.50 -24.50 6.87
N THR A 237 20.49 -24.06 6.07
CA THR A 237 21.24 -24.93 5.16
C THR A 237 22.62 -25.14 5.76
N SER A 238 22.96 -26.39 6.07
CA SER A 238 24.29 -26.76 6.56
C SER A 238 25.17 -27.19 5.39
N VAL A 239 26.34 -26.59 5.26
CA VAL A 239 27.37 -26.95 4.27
C VAL A 239 28.61 -27.35 5.03
N SER A 240 29.10 -28.56 4.82
CA SER A 240 30.36 -29.02 5.38
C SER A 240 31.50 -28.85 4.36
N TYR A 241 32.50 -28.07 4.74
CA TYR A 241 33.70 -27.93 3.93
C TYR A 241 34.80 -28.86 4.50
N THR A 242 35.28 -29.78 3.70
CA THR A 242 36.38 -30.69 4.08
C THR A 242 37.75 -30.04 3.98
N HIS A 243 37.86 -28.89 3.32
CA HIS A 243 39.09 -28.10 3.24
C HIS A 243 38.74 -26.61 3.28
N LEU A 244 39.00 -25.97 4.39
CA LEU A 244 39.03 -24.52 4.53
C LEU A 244 40.50 -24.08 4.37
N THR A 245 40.95 -23.88 3.15
CA THR A 245 42.17 -23.10 2.92
C THR A 245 41.75 -21.63 2.93
N LEU A 246 41.91 -20.97 4.06
CA LEU A 246 41.92 -19.50 4.12
C LEU A 246 43.22 -19.02 3.42
N PRO A 247 43.15 -18.03 2.53
CA PRO A 247 44.31 -17.40 1.96
C PRO A 247 45.10 -16.63 3.02
#